data_6ee0f13b0860aa031813058b70c15b43
#
_entry.id   6ee0f13b0860aa031813058b70c15b43
#
_cell.length_a   1.000
_cell.length_b   1.000
_cell.length_c   1.000
_cell.angle_alpha   90.00
_cell.angle_beta   90.00
_cell.angle_gamma   90.00
#
_symmetry.space_group_name_H-M   'P 1'
#
loop_
_entity.id
_entity.type
_entity.pdbx_description
1 polymer ?
#
loop_
_entity_poly.entity_id
_entity_poly.type
_entity_poly.pdbx_seq_one_letter_code
_entity_poly.pdbx_strand_id
1 'polypeptide(L)'
;MNLSDPQDLAGLLEAFLLAAGRPLSLERMAELFEEPERPEPALLRQALEVLRQRCAGRAFELKEVASGFRLQVCERYAPWVGRLWDERPQRYSRAMLETL
;
A
#
# COMPACT_ATOMS: atom_id res chain seq x y z
N MET A 1 13.54 -14.77 6.88
CA MET A 1 12.88 -13.53 7.28
C MET A 1 12.42 -13.63 8.72
N ASN A 2 12.62 -12.57 9.48
CA ASN A 2 12.27 -12.55 10.89
C ASN A 2 11.07 -11.62 11.10
N LEU A 3 9.90 -12.20 11.36
CA LEU A 3 8.67 -11.42 11.52
C LEU A 3 8.62 -10.64 12.84
N SER A 4 9.58 -10.88 13.73
CA SER A 4 9.70 -10.08 14.97
C SER A 4 10.53 -8.81 14.72
N ASP A 5 11.21 -8.72 13.59
CA ASP A 5 12.02 -7.58 13.24
C ASP A 5 11.20 -6.58 12.43
N PRO A 6 11.01 -5.35 12.93
CA PRO A 6 10.23 -4.35 12.18
C PRO A 6 10.76 -4.10 10.78
N GLN A 7 12.07 -4.24 10.56
CA GLN A 7 12.65 -4.04 9.24
C GLN A 7 12.19 -5.08 8.24
N ASP A 8 12.22 -6.35 8.65
CA ASP A 8 11.75 -7.43 7.79
C ASP A 8 10.23 -7.35 7.61
N LEU A 9 9.52 -7.08 8.69
CA LEU A 9 8.08 -6.98 8.66
C LEU A 9 7.62 -5.85 7.75
N ALA A 10 8.34 -4.72 7.74
CA ALA A 10 8.01 -3.59 6.88
C ALA A 10 8.00 -3.99 5.41
N GLY A 11 8.97 -4.80 5.00
CA GLY A 11 9.02 -5.28 3.62
C GLY A 11 7.82 -6.14 3.27
N LEU A 12 7.40 -6.99 4.19
CA LEU A 12 6.24 -7.84 3.97
C LEU A 12 4.95 -7.01 3.89
N LEU A 13 4.82 -6.02 4.77
CA LEU A 13 3.65 -5.14 4.73
C LEU A 13 3.60 -4.34 3.45
N GLU A 14 4.75 -3.90 2.96
CA GLU A 14 4.81 -3.23 1.66
C GLU A 14 4.28 -4.15 0.56
N ALA A 15 4.69 -5.40 0.57
CA ALA A 15 4.23 -6.37 -0.41
C ALA A 15 2.71 -6.57 -0.33
N PHE A 16 2.16 -6.66 0.88
CA PHE A 16 0.72 -6.78 1.06
C PHE A 16 -0.01 -5.59 0.44
N LEU A 17 0.47 -4.38 0.72
CA LEU A 17 -0.20 -3.18 0.23
C LEU A 17 -0.11 -3.05 -1.28
N LEU A 18 1.02 -3.41 -1.86
CA LEU A 18 1.16 -3.40 -3.31
C LEU A 18 0.26 -4.42 -3.97
N ALA A 19 0.17 -5.61 -3.38
CA ALA A 19 -0.63 -6.68 -3.95
C ALA A 19 -2.12 -6.44 -3.79
N ALA A 20 -2.51 -5.80 -2.69
CA ALA A 20 -3.92 -5.59 -2.40
C ALA A 20 -4.59 -4.60 -3.35
N GLY A 21 -3.85 -3.57 -3.77
CA GLY A 21 -4.41 -2.53 -4.65
C GLY A 21 -5.50 -1.71 -4.00
N ARG A 22 -5.60 -1.77 -2.68
CA ARG A 22 -6.60 -1.02 -1.92
C ARG A 22 -6.09 -0.84 -0.49
N PRO A 23 -6.67 0.10 0.29
CA PRO A 23 -6.23 0.25 1.66
C PRO A 23 -6.49 -1.00 2.49
N LEU A 24 -5.57 -1.29 3.41
CA LEU A 24 -5.71 -2.39 4.36
C LEU A 24 -5.66 -1.83 5.76
N SER A 25 -6.62 -2.23 6.59
CA SER A 25 -6.63 -1.86 7.99
C SER A 25 -5.55 -2.65 8.75
N LEU A 26 -5.21 -2.16 9.93
CA LEU A 26 -4.26 -2.85 10.78
C LEU A 26 -4.78 -4.25 11.10
N GLU A 27 -6.06 -4.36 11.39
CA GLU A 27 -6.70 -5.64 11.69
C GLU A 27 -6.61 -6.59 10.50
N ARG A 28 -6.86 -6.07 9.31
CA ARG A 28 -6.81 -6.91 8.12
C ARG A 28 -5.39 -7.41 7.86
N MET A 29 -4.40 -6.55 8.05
CA MET A 29 -3.00 -6.96 7.90
C MET A 29 -2.65 -8.05 8.89
N ALA A 30 -3.12 -7.93 10.14
CA ALA A 30 -2.85 -8.95 11.16
C ALA A 30 -3.46 -10.29 10.77
N GLU A 31 -4.65 -10.27 10.19
CA GLU A 31 -5.34 -11.50 9.79
C GLU A 31 -4.63 -12.27 8.69
N LEU A 32 -3.74 -11.63 7.96
CA LEU A 32 -2.98 -12.28 6.90
C LEU A 32 -1.89 -13.19 7.43
N PHE A 33 -1.62 -13.12 8.72
CA PHE A 33 -0.65 -14.01 9.39
C PHE A 33 -1.38 -15.10 10.12
N GLU A 34 -0.81 -16.30 10.10
CA GLU A 34 -1.35 -17.39 10.88
C GLU A 34 -1.07 -17.15 12.36
N GLU A 35 -1.92 -17.72 13.23
CA GLU A 35 -1.89 -17.43 14.67
C GLU A 35 -0.50 -17.47 15.31
N PRO A 36 0.30 -18.54 15.11
CA PRO A 36 1.57 -18.60 15.82
C PRO A 36 2.55 -17.48 15.47
N GLU A 37 2.45 -16.94 14.26
CA GLU A 37 3.39 -15.93 13.78
C GLU A 37 2.78 -14.55 13.69
N ARG A 38 1.51 -14.38 14.09
CA ARG A 38 0.81 -13.09 13.95
C ARG A 38 1.47 -12.05 14.84
N PRO A 39 1.94 -10.93 14.25
CA PRO A 39 2.57 -9.88 15.04
C PRO A 39 1.55 -9.14 15.92
N GLU A 40 2.03 -8.64 17.05
CA GLU A 40 1.24 -7.77 17.89
C GLU A 40 0.94 -6.45 17.16
N PRO A 41 -0.19 -5.79 17.46
CA PRO A 41 -0.51 -4.52 16.83
C PRO A 41 0.60 -3.47 16.96
N ALA A 42 1.26 -3.42 18.11
CA ALA A 42 2.34 -2.47 18.30
C ALA A 42 3.50 -2.72 17.34
N LEU A 43 3.81 -3.98 17.07
CA LEU A 43 4.88 -4.32 16.15
C LEU A 43 4.47 -3.97 14.71
N LEU A 44 3.20 -4.20 14.37
CA LEU A 44 2.71 -3.79 13.04
C LEU A 44 2.81 -2.28 12.85
N ARG A 45 2.46 -1.51 13.86
CA ARG A 45 2.58 -0.05 13.80
C ARG A 45 4.02 0.38 13.63
N GLN A 46 4.92 -0.29 14.34
CA GLN A 46 6.36 -0.02 14.24
C GLN A 46 6.87 -0.30 12.83
N ALA A 47 6.44 -1.42 12.26
CA ALA A 47 6.83 -1.78 10.90
C ALA A 47 6.27 -0.80 9.89
N LEU A 48 5.04 -0.32 10.09
CA LEU A 48 4.47 0.70 9.20
C LEU A 48 5.25 1.99 9.27
N GLU A 49 5.75 2.36 10.45
CA GLU A 49 6.58 3.55 10.57
C GLU A 49 7.91 3.38 9.83
N VAL A 50 8.51 2.20 9.92
CA VAL A 50 9.72 1.89 9.15
C VAL A 50 9.43 2.00 7.66
N LEU A 51 8.30 1.46 7.21
CA LEU A 51 7.92 1.53 5.81
C LEU A 51 7.72 2.97 5.38
N ARG A 52 7.05 3.77 6.19
CA ARG A 52 6.82 5.18 5.88
C ARG A 52 8.14 5.91 5.67
N GLN A 53 9.13 5.64 6.53
CA GLN A 53 10.43 6.28 6.41
C GLN A 53 11.20 5.80 5.19
N ARG A 54 11.04 4.54 4.81
CA ARG A 54 11.68 4.01 3.61
C ARG A 54 11.16 4.66 2.35
N CYS A 55 9.94 5.20 2.38
CA CYS A 55 9.34 5.89 1.25
C CYS A 55 9.88 7.30 1.06
N ALA A 56 10.61 7.83 2.03
CA ALA A 56 11.14 9.19 1.95
C ALA A 56 12.01 9.33 0.71
N GLY A 57 11.75 10.36 -0.09
CA GLY A 57 12.51 10.62 -1.31
C GLY A 57 12.13 9.75 -2.49
N ARG A 58 11.18 8.84 -2.32
CA ARG A 58 10.74 7.98 -3.42
C ARG A 58 9.48 8.56 -4.05
N ALA A 59 9.02 7.91 -5.13
CA ALA A 59 7.86 8.41 -5.87
C ALA A 59 6.54 8.02 -5.24
N PHE A 60 6.55 7.14 -4.24
CA PHE A 60 5.33 6.70 -3.56
C PHE A 60 5.48 6.91 -2.07
N GLU A 61 4.37 6.94 -1.38
CA GLU A 61 4.35 7.18 0.07
C GLU A 61 3.29 6.31 0.73
N LEU A 62 3.49 6.04 2.01
CA LEU A 62 2.50 5.35 2.82
C LEU A 62 1.53 6.38 3.36
N LYS A 63 0.24 6.17 3.13
CA LYS A 63 -0.78 7.09 3.56
C LYS A 63 -1.83 6.36 4.39
N GLU A 64 -2.19 6.95 5.52
CA GLU A 64 -3.30 6.43 6.31
C GLU A 64 -4.57 7.14 5.86
N VAL A 65 -5.59 6.35 5.53
CA VAL A 65 -6.91 6.85 5.12
C VAL A 65 -7.97 6.22 6.01
N ALA A 66 -9.22 6.62 5.81
CA ALA A 66 -10.30 6.16 6.68
C ALA A 66 -10.41 4.64 6.76
N SER A 67 -10.17 3.94 5.65
CA SER A 67 -10.29 2.49 5.60
C SER A 67 -9.00 1.74 5.90
N GLY A 68 -7.92 2.43 6.17
CA GLY A 68 -6.66 1.78 6.52
C GLY A 68 -5.46 2.47 5.93
N PHE A 69 -4.46 1.68 5.55
CA PHE A 69 -3.20 2.19 5.01
C PHE A 69 -3.09 1.79 3.55
N ARG A 70 -2.45 2.66 2.76
CA ARG A 70 -2.18 2.34 1.37
C ARG A 70 -0.90 3.02 0.91
N LEU A 71 -0.32 2.47 -0.15
CA LEU A 71 0.79 3.10 -0.86
C LEU A 71 0.21 3.86 -2.04
N GLN A 72 0.61 5.10 -2.19
CA GLN A 72 0.11 5.94 -3.27
C GLN A 72 1.24 6.78 -3.85
N VAL A 73 1.07 7.20 -5.09
CA VAL A 73 2.03 8.09 -5.74
C VAL A 73 2.06 9.42 -5.01
N CYS A 74 3.26 9.96 -4.81
CA CYS A 74 3.43 11.24 -4.13
C CYS A 74 2.75 12.36 -4.91
N GLU A 75 2.14 13.27 -4.18
CA GLU A 75 1.35 14.35 -4.75
C GLU A 75 2.16 15.24 -5.68
N ARG A 76 3.46 15.36 -5.45
CA ARG A 76 4.31 16.19 -6.30
C ARG A 76 4.37 15.70 -7.75
N TYR A 77 3.98 14.46 -7.99
CA TYR A 77 3.94 13.91 -9.34
C TYR A 77 2.55 13.95 -9.97
N ALA A 78 1.56 14.46 -9.22
CA ALA A 78 0.16 14.45 -9.68
C ALA A 78 -0.05 15.14 -11.04
N PRO A 79 0.61 16.27 -11.36
CA PRO A 79 0.37 16.90 -12.65
C PRO A 79 0.69 16.00 -13.84
N TRP A 80 1.68 15.12 -13.70
CA TRP A 80 2.04 14.19 -14.78
C TRP A 80 1.23 12.92 -14.72
N VAL A 81 1.05 12.37 -13.54
CA VAL A 81 0.27 11.14 -13.36
C VAL A 81 -1.18 11.36 -13.79
N GLY A 82 -1.71 12.56 -13.52
CA GLY A 82 -3.06 12.89 -13.92
C GLY A 82 -3.28 12.80 -15.41
N ARG A 83 -2.26 13.12 -16.21
CA ARG A 83 -2.37 13.00 -17.67
C ARG A 83 -2.58 11.56 -18.09
N LEU A 84 -1.94 10.63 -17.39
CA LEU A 84 -2.13 9.22 -17.66
C LEU A 84 -3.57 8.80 -17.41
N TRP A 85 -4.16 9.28 -16.32
CA TRP A 85 -5.54 8.96 -15.97
C TRP A 85 -6.55 9.65 -16.88
N ASP A 86 -6.25 10.89 -17.27
CA ASP A 86 -7.12 11.62 -18.18
C ASP A 86 -7.23 10.93 -19.53
N GLU A 87 -6.12 10.39 -20.00
CA GLU A 87 -6.07 9.74 -21.29
C GLU A 87 -6.70 8.36 -21.24
N ARG A 88 -6.42 7.60 -20.19
CA ARG A 88 -6.91 6.24 -20.08
C ARG A 88 -8.43 6.10 -20.00
N PRO A 89 -9.12 6.92 -19.20
CA PRO A 89 -10.57 6.80 -19.13
C PRO A 89 -11.27 6.93 -20.48
N GLN A 90 -10.78 7.84 -21.33
CA GLN A 90 -11.40 8.05 -22.63
C GLN A 90 -11.17 6.87 -23.57
N ARG A 91 -9.95 6.36 -23.55
CA ARG A 91 -9.57 5.28 -24.47
C ARG A 91 -10.01 3.92 -23.97
N TYR A 92 -9.72 3.65 -22.72
CA TYR A 92 -9.89 2.31 -22.16
C TYR A 92 -11.28 2.07 -21.60
N SER A 93 -11.96 3.11 -21.17
CA SER A 93 -13.32 2.95 -20.64
C SER A 93 -14.25 2.39 -21.71
N ARG A 94 -14.13 2.90 -22.92
CA ARG A 94 -14.95 2.42 -24.01
C ARG A 94 -14.63 0.96 -24.33
N ALA A 95 -13.35 0.66 -24.41
CA ALA A 95 -12.92 -0.70 -24.70
C ALA A 95 -13.37 -1.66 -23.61
N MET A 96 -13.29 -1.25 -22.36
CA MET A 96 -13.71 -2.08 -21.25
C MET A 96 -15.21 -2.30 -21.25
N LEU A 97 -15.97 -1.28 -21.59
CA LEU A 97 -17.42 -1.42 -21.67
C LEU A 97 -17.82 -2.39 -22.79
N GLU A 98 -17.12 -2.36 -23.89
CA GLU A 98 -17.37 -3.28 -24.97
C GLU A 98 -16.98 -4.70 -24.63
N THR A 99 -15.92 -4.85 -23.85
CA THR A 99 -15.42 -6.15 -23.44
C THR A 99 -16.28 -6.77 -22.35
N LEU A 100 -16.75 -5.94 -21.48
CA LEU A 100 -17.52 -6.40 -20.34
C LEU A 100 -19.00 -6.46 -20.65
#